data_602c0b269602ec9afcaa9b268f511e72
#
_entry.id   602c0b269602ec9afcaa9b268f511e72
#
_cell.length_a   1.000
_cell.length_b   1.000
_cell.length_c   1.000
_cell.angle_alpha   90.00
_cell.angle_beta   90.00
_cell.angle_gamma   90.00
#
_symmetry.space_group_name_H-M   'P 1'
#
loop_
_entity.id
_entity.type
_entity.pdbx_description
1 polymer ?
#
loop_
_entity_poly.entity_id
_entity_poly.type
_entity_poly.pdbx_seq_one_letter_code
_entity_poly.pdbx_strand_id
1 'polypeptide(L)'
;MEQKYVMAAIDAALKAGENILSIYDDPASDFEIERKADNSPLTIADRKAHEAIVTILNDTPFPVLSEEGKHLNYEVRRKWDTLWIVDPLDGTKEFIKRNGEFTVNIALVQNSVPVLGVIYVPVKRVLYFAVEGIGAYKYSGIVAPVGKGTTLQQMIKESEPMPLEDVRDHFIVVASRSHLSPETETYIADLKKKHGSVELISSGSSIKICLVAEGSADVYPRFAPTMEWDTAAGHAIARAAGMEVYQAGKDEPLRYNKEDLLNPWFIVEPKRKH
;
A
#
# COMPACT_ATOMS: atom_id res chain seq x y z
N MET A 1 17.39 9.22 -5.02
CA MET A 1 17.15 8.05 -4.14
C MET A 1 18.25 7.02 -4.36
N GLU A 2 18.93 6.53 -3.30
CA GLU A 2 19.95 5.49 -3.43
C GLU A 2 19.29 4.13 -3.67
N GLN A 3 19.78 3.37 -4.67
CA GLN A 3 19.23 2.06 -5.04
C GLN A 3 19.20 1.07 -3.88
N LYS A 4 20.15 1.14 -2.95
CA LYS A 4 20.20 0.26 -1.77
C LYS A 4 18.95 0.36 -0.89
N TYR A 5 18.31 1.53 -0.76
CA TYR A 5 17.09 1.69 0.04
C TYR A 5 15.87 1.07 -0.66
N VAL A 6 15.84 1.15 -1.99
CA VAL A 6 14.79 0.50 -2.79
C VAL A 6 14.88 -1.01 -2.64
N MET A 7 16.08 -1.57 -2.80
CA MET A 7 16.30 -3.01 -2.64
C MET A 7 16.03 -3.47 -1.21
N ALA A 8 16.43 -2.70 -0.20
CA ALA A 8 16.11 -3.02 1.20
C ALA A 8 14.59 -3.10 1.45
N ALA A 9 13.79 -2.18 0.88
CA ALA A 9 12.34 -2.22 1.00
C ALA A 9 11.73 -3.42 0.26
N ILE A 10 12.24 -3.76 -0.93
CA ILE A 10 11.80 -4.93 -1.69
C ILE A 10 12.13 -6.21 -0.92
N ASP A 11 13.38 -6.37 -0.46
CA ASP A 11 13.81 -7.55 0.30
C ASP A 11 13.01 -7.70 1.60
N ALA A 12 12.74 -6.59 2.30
CA ALA A 12 11.93 -6.57 3.50
C ALA A 12 10.47 -7.02 3.22
N ALA A 13 9.85 -6.50 2.16
CA ALA A 13 8.49 -6.87 1.78
C ALA A 13 8.39 -8.36 1.38
N LEU A 14 9.33 -8.86 0.61
CA LEU A 14 9.38 -10.26 0.20
C LEU A 14 9.61 -11.19 1.38
N LYS A 15 10.54 -10.82 2.29
CA LYS A 15 10.81 -11.62 3.50
C LYS A 15 9.63 -11.67 4.45
N ALA A 16 8.94 -10.54 4.62
CA ALA A 16 7.68 -10.49 5.37
C ALA A 16 6.62 -11.39 4.73
N GLY A 17 6.46 -11.32 3.40
CA GLY A 17 5.54 -12.16 2.66
C GLY A 17 5.82 -13.67 2.79
N GLU A 18 7.10 -14.09 2.81
CA GLU A 18 7.47 -15.49 3.10
C GLU A 18 6.98 -15.91 4.49
N ASN A 19 7.24 -15.07 5.51
CA ASN A 19 6.82 -15.34 6.88
C ASN A 19 5.28 -15.41 6.99
N ILE A 20 4.56 -14.50 6.33
CA ILE A 20 3.10 -14.51 6.27
C ILE A 20 2.58 -15.80 5.62
N LEU A 21 3.11 -16.16 4.44
CA LEU A 21 2.67 -17.35 3.71
C LEU A 21 2.97 -18.64 4.47
N SER A 22 4.07 -18.72 5.21
CA SER A 22 4.39 -19.89 6.05
C SER A 22 3.32 -20.19 7.11
N ILE A 23 2.60 -19.14 7.57
CA ILE A 23 1.51 -19.26 8.53
C ILE A 23 0.16 -19.42 7.80
N TYR A 24 -0.02 -18.66 6.72
CA TYR A 24 -1.24 -18.68 5.91
C TYR A 24 -1.49 -20.05 5.28
N ASP A 25 -0.47 -20.71 4.77
CA ASP A 25 -0.56 -22.00 4.08
C ASP A 25 -0.58 -23.20 5.05
N ASP A 26 -0.30 -23.00 6.34
CA ASP A 26 -0.40 -24.04 7.35
C ASP A 26 -1.87 -24.33 7.72
N PRO A 27 -2.39 -25.53 7.37
CA PRO A 27 -3.78 -25.89 7.69
C PRO A 27 -4.04 -26.03 9.20
N ALA A 28 -2.99 -26.26 10.00
CA ALA A 28 -3.09 -26.41 11.45
C ALA A 28 -2.98 -25.06 12.20
N SER A 29 -2.67 -23.98 11.50
CA SER A 29 -2.54 -22.67 12.13
C SER A 29 -3.90 -22.10 12.52
N ASP A 30 -4.04 -21.75 13.80
CA ASP A 30 -5.17 -20.98 14.34
C ASP A 30 -4.92 -19.46 14.28
N PHE A 31 -3.76 -19.05 13.72
CA PHE A 31 -3.28 -17.68 13.56
C PHE A 31 -2.98 -16.95 14.87
N GLU A 32 -3.20 -17.56 16.04
CA GLU A 32 -3.01 -16.91 17.35
C GLU A 32 -3.66 -15.52 17.40
N ILE A 33 -4.96 -15.45 17.06
CA ILE A 33 -5.67 -14.18 16.87
C ILE A 33 -5.85 -13.48 18.21
N GLU A 34 -5.26 -12.31 18.35
CA GLU A 34 -5.47 -11.36 19.44
C GLU A 34 -6.29 -10.15 18.95
N ARG A 35 -6.75 -9.33 19.90
CA ARG A 35 -7.42 -8.07 19.59
C ARG A 35 -6.62 -6.89 20.12
N LYS A 36 -6.36 -5.91 19.26
CA LYS A 36 -5.75 -4.64 19.65
C LYS A 36 -6.76 -3.79 20.46
N ALA A 37 -6.29 -2.68 21.03
CA ALA A 37 -7.11 -1.77 21.82
C ALA A 37 -8.31 -1.19 21.05
N ASP A 38 -8.18 -1.04 19.72
CA ASP A 38 -9.23 -0.59 18.81
C ASP A 38 -10.12 -1.72 18.27
N ASN A 39 -10.01 -2.92 18.85
CA ASN A 39 -10.73 -4.14 18.43
C ASN A 39 -10.31 -4.74 17.07
N SER A 40 -9.29 -4.20 16.39
CA SER A 40 -8.75 -4.83 15.19
C SER A 40 -8.02 -6.14 15.53
N PRO A 41 -8.03 -7.13 14.62
CA PRO A 41 -7.29 -8.38 14.85
C PRO A 41 -5.79 -8.15 14.69
N LEU A 42 -5.02 -8.87 15.50
CA LEU A 42 -3.57 -9.03 15.41
C LEU A 42 -3.27 -10.52 15.38
N THR A 43 -2.43 -10.95 14.47
CA THR A 43 -2.03 -12.36 14.36
C THR A 43 -0.53 -12.54 14.53
N ILE A 44 -0.09 -13.78 14.71
CA ILE A 44 1.36 -14.09 14.70
C ILE A 44 2.01 -13.72 13.37
N ALA A 45 1.26 -13.68 12.27
CA ALA A 45 1.75 -13.30 10.95
C ALA A 45 2.16 -11.81 10.92
N ASP A 46 1.33 -10.92 11.50
CA ASP A 46 1.61 -9.49 11.63
C ASP A 46 2.94 -9.27 12.37
N ARG A 47 3.13 -9.96 13.51
CA ARG A 47 4.35 -9.84 14.34
C ARG A 47 5.59 -10.32 13.59
N LYS A 48 5.55 -11.51 12.98
CA LYS A 48 6.70 -12.07 12.24
C LYS A 48 7.04 -11.26 11.00
N ALA A 49 6.04 -10.69 10.34
CA ALA A 49 6.25 -9.76 9.24
C ALA A 49 6.91 -8.46 9.72
N HIS A 50 6.42 -7.87 10.81
CA HIS A 50 7.01 -6.69 11.43
C HIS A 50 8.48 -6.90 11.80
N GLU A 51 8.80 -7.98 12.51
CA GLU A 51 10.17 -8.30 12.92
C GLU A 51 11.11 -8.43 11.71
N ALA A 52 10.66 -9.12 10.64
CA ALA A 52 11.46 -9.28 9.43
C ALA A 52 11.72 -7.93 8.74
N ILE A 53 10.70 -7.07 8.61
CA ILE A 53 10.83 -5.76 7.99
C ILE A 53 11.76 -4.86 8.80
N VAL A 54 11.53 -4.74 10.10
CA VAL A 54 12.32 -3.86 10.97
C VAL A 54 13.77 -4.31 11.03
N THR A 55 14.05 -5.62 11.02
CA THR A 55 15.43 -6.14 11.00
C THR A 55 16.19 -5.64 9.77
N ILE A 56 15.57 -5.65 8.59
CA ILE A 56 16.21 -5.20 7.34
C ILE A 56 16.30 -3.67 7.28
N LEU A 57 15.22 -2.97 7.64
CA LEU A 57 15.18 -1.52 7.51
C LEU A 57 16.04 -0.78 8.55
N ASN A 58 16.33 -1.39 9.69
CA ASN A 58 17.25 -0.84 10.70
C ASN A 58 18.70 -0.75 10.22
N ASP A 59 19.07 -1.44 9.14
CA ASP A 59 20.37 -1.27 8.47
C ASP A 59 20.42 0.03 7.63
N THR A 60 19.31 0.76 7.55
CA THR A 60 19.22 2.08 6.91
C THR A 60 19.27 3.21 7.96
N PRO A 61 19.65 4.43 7.59
CA PRO A 61 19.76 5.53 8.56
C PRO A 61 18.42 6.15 8.96
N PHE A 62 17.27 5.60 8.50
CA PHE A 62 15.96 6.20 8.69
C PHE A 62 15.15 5.48 9.76
N PRO A 63 14.48 6.22 10.67
CA PRO A 63 13.59 5.61 11.65
C PRO A 63 12.40 4.92 10.99
N VAL A 64 11.83 3.94 11.69
CA VAL A 64 10.68 3.15 11.23
C VAL A 64 9.44 3.50 12.07
N LEU A 65 8.39 3.94 11.41
CA LEU A 65 7.03 4.04 11.94
C LEU A 65 6.21 2.88 11.38
N SER A 66 5.92 1.88 12.22
CA SER A 66 5.17 0.69 11.83
C SER A 66 3.88 0.57 12.64
N GLU A 67 2.82 0.03 12.02
CA GLU A 67 1.56 -0.27 12.70
C GLU A 67 1.77 -1.14 13.94
N GLU A 68 2.64 -2.17 13.85
CA GLU A 68 2.94 -3.11 14.93
C GLU A 68 4.12 -2.66 15.81
N GLY A 69 4.63 -1.46 15.56
CA GLY A 69 5.75 -0.89 16.30
C GLY A 69 5.33 -0.16 17.57
N LYS A 70 6.33 0.28 18.32
CA LYS A 70 6.07 1.20 19.44
C LYS A 70 5.66 2.57 18.89
N HIS A 71 4.48 3.03 19.26
CA HIS A 71 4.01 4.37 18.91
C HIS A 71 4.83 5.43 19.67
N LEU A 72 5.75 6.07 18.96
CA LEU A 72 6.53 7.16 19.50
C LEU A 72 5.70 8.45 19.54
N ASN A 73 5.91 9.25 20.59
CA ASN A 73 5.28 10.55 20.73
C ASN A 73 5.61 11.43 19.51
N TYR A 74 4.65 12.25 19.07
CA TYR A 74 4.81 13.16 17.95
C TYR A 74 6.00 14.11 18.11
N GLU A 75 6.27 14.59 19.32
CA GLU A 75 7.43 15.44 19.61
C GLU A 75 8.79 14.81 19.22
N VAL A 76 8.85 13.49 19.17
CA VAL A 76 10.01 12.75 18.66
C VAL A 76 9.93 12.65 17.14
N ARG A 77 8.77 12.20 16.60
CA ARG A 77 8.57 11.92 15.17
C ARG A 77 8.60 13.16 14.29
N ARG A 78 8.13 14.30 14.78
CA ARG A 78 8.12 15.58 14.02
C ARG A 78 9.51 16.06 13.60
N LYS A 79 10.57 15.50 14.18
CA LYS A 79 11.96 15.80 13.83
C LYS A 79 12.51 14.90 12.72
N TRP A 80 11.72 13.95 12.24
CA TRP A 80 12.12 13.01 11.22
C TRP A 80 11.76 13.56 9.83
N ASP A 81 12.73 14.13 9.16
CA ASP A 81 12.56 14.61 7.78
C ASP A 81 12.40 13.43 6.80
N THR A 82 13.00 12.29 7.14
CA THR A 82 12.91 11.06 6.35
C THR A 82 12.66 9.88 7.30
N LEU A 83 11.66 9.05 6.96
CA LEU A 83 11.28 7.89 7.76
C LEU A 83 10.66 6.80 6.88
N TRP A 84 10.77 5.56 7.34
CA TRP A 84 9.96 4.45 6.83
C TRP A 84 8.57 4.46 7.48
N ILE A 85 7.53 4.29 6.67
CA ILE A 85 6.17 4.01 7.14
C ILE A 85 5.78 2.62 6.65
N VAL A 86 5.35 1.76 7.56
CA VAL A 86 5.21 0.32 7.33
C VAL A 86 3.88 -0.20 7.86
N ASP A 87 3.17 -0.94 7.02
CA ASP A 87 2.13 -1.87 7.43
C ASP A 87 2.62 -3.29 7.12
N PRO A 88 2.94 -4.09 8.13
CA PRO A 88 3.47 -5.43 7.92
C PRO A 88 2.47 -6.40 7.29
N LEU A 89 1.16 -6.23 7.57
CA LEU A 89 0.08 -7.02 7.02
C LEU A 89 -1.21 -6.21 6.96
N ASP A 90 -1.38 -5.40 5.90
CA ASP A 90 -2.65 -4.73 5.62
C ASP A 90 -3.68 -5.74 5.14
N GLY A 91 -4.84 -5.74 5.80
CA GLY A 91 -5.91 -6.68 5.51
C GLY A 91 -5.88 -7.93 6.39
N THR A 92 -5.60 -7.82 7.69
CA THR A 92 -5.62 -8.95 8.64
C THR A 92 -6.98 -9.69 8.65
N LYS A 93 -8.09 -8.98 8.39
CA LYS A 93 -9.41 -9.63 8.24
C LYS A 93 -9.48 -10.52 6.99
N GLU A 94 -8.90 -10.07 5.90
CA GLU A 94 -8.78 -10.81 4.64
C GLU A 94 -7.85 -12.01 4.78
N PHE A 95 -6.76 -11.84 5.54
CA PHE A 95 -5.85 -12.93 5.92
C PHE A 95 -6.60 -14.03 6.71
N ILE A 96 -7.32 -13.64 7.77
CA ILE A 96 -8.09 -14.59 8.60
C ILE A 96 -9.17 -15.31 7.78
N LYS A 97 -9.83 -14.61 6.84
CA LYS A 97 -10.83 -15.20 5.93
C LYS A 97 -10.23 -16.04 4.81
N ARG A 98 -8.92 -16.10 4.69
CA ARG A 98 -8.19 -16.85 3.65
C ARG A 98 -8.59 -16.48 2.22
N ASN A 99 -8.89 -15.19 1.94
CA ASN A 99 -9.27 -14.75 0.60
C ASN A 99 -8.09 -14.25 -0.25
N GLY A 100 -6.88 -14.14 0.34
CA GLY A 100 -5.66 -13.77 -0.36
C GLY A 100 -5.52 -12.29 -0.72
N GLU A 101 -6.42 -11.42 -0.22
CA GLU A 101 -6.43 -9.98 -0.53
C GLU A 101 -5.79 -9.14 0.58
N PHE A 102 -4.58 -9.51 1.00
CA PHE A 102 -3.78 -8.80 1.98
C PHE A 102 -2.41 -8.43 1.39
N THR A 103 -1.78 -7.40 1.94
CA THR A 103 -0.54 -6.84 1.41
C THR A 103 0.48 -6.53 2.50
N VAL A 104 1.76 -6.47 2.11
CA VAL A 104 2.84 -5.85 2.88
C VAL A 104 3.10 -4.48 2.27
N ASN A 105 3.04 -3.42 3.07
CA ASN A 105 3.20 -2.04 2.60
C ASN A 105 4.43 -1.41 3.26
N ILE A 106 5.37 -0.89 2.45
CA ILE A 106 6.57 -0.21 2.90
C ILE A 106 6.75 1.07 2.10
N ALA A 107 6.82 2.21 2.77
CA ALA A 107 7.07 3.50 2.12
C ALA A 107 8.27 4.22 2.74
N LEU A 108 9.06 4.90 1.93
CA LEU A 108 9.97 5.94 2.42
C LEU A 108 9.30 7.29 2.18
N VAL A 109 9.14 8.03 3.26
CA VAL A 109 8.55 9.37 3.27
C VAL A 109 9.64 10.38 3.55
N GLN A 110 9.70 11.45 2.75
CA GLN A 110 10.62 12.56 2.91
C GLN A 110 9.84 13.88 2.94
N ASN A 111 10.04 14.68 3.98
CA ASN A 111 9.33 15.95 4.17
C ASN A 111 7.80 15.79 4.01
N SER A 112 7.25 14.79 4.67
CA SER A 112 5.82 14.43 4.65
C SER A 112 5.27 13.98 3.28
N VAL A 113 6.14 13.66 2.31
CA VAL A 113 5.78 13.20 0.96
C VAL A 113 6.36 11.81 0.73
N PRO A 114 5.58 10.82 0.27
CA PRO A 114 6.11 9.50 -0.04
C PRO A 114 6.90 9.55 -1.35
N VAL A 115 8.17 9.13 -1.30
CA VAL A 115 9.13 9.19 -2.42
C VAL A 115 9.53 7.80 -2.93
N LEU A 116 9.22 6.75 -2.15
CA LEU A 116 9.38 5.35 -2.49
C LEU A 116 8.22 4.57 -1.91
N GLY A 117 7.68 3.63 -2.66
CA GLY A 117 6.65 2.72 -2.20
C GLY A 117 6.87 1.31 -2.70
N VAL A 118 6.63 0.35 -1.83
CA VAL A 118 6.63 -1.09 -2.13
C VAL A 118 5.37 -1.68 -1.55
N ILE A 119 4.57 -2.36 -2.39
CA ILE A 119 3.42 -3.17 -1.97
C ILE A 119 3.62 -4.57 -2.53
N TYR A 120 3.67 -5.56 -1.65
CA TYR A 120 3.72 -6.96 -2.03
C TYR A 120 2.39 -7.64 -1.72
N VAL A 121 1.86 -8.40 -2.68
CA VAL A 121 0.65 -9.23 -2.56
C VAL A 121 1.10 -10.69 -2.50
N PRO A 122 1.32 -11.27 -1.32
CA PRO A 122 2.04 -12.54 -1.17
C PRO A 122 1.37 -13.71 -1.90
N VAL A 123 0.05 -13.87 -1.76
CA VAL A 123 -0.69 -14.99 -2.38
C VAL A 123 -0.66 -14.91 -3.90
N LYS A 124 -0.69 -13.70 -4.47
CA LYS A 124 -0.66 -13.48 -5.92
C LYS A 124 0.78 -13.45 -6.47
N ARG A 125 1.79 -13.38 -5.60
CA ARG A 125 3.21 -13.18 -5.98
C ARG A 125 3.39 -11.96 -6.87
N VAL A 126 2.70 -10.85 -6.54
CA VAL A 126 2.77 -9.60 -7.28
C VAL A 126 3.42 -8.54 -6.39
N LEU A 127 4.43 -7.90 -6.92
CA LEU A 127 5.13 -6.79 -6.29
C LEU A 127 4.88 -5.52 -7.09
N TYR A 128 4.36 -4.49 -6.43
CA TYR A 128 4.31 -3.14 -6.94
C TYR A 128 5.41 -2.33 -6.27
N PHE A 129 6.20 -1.61 -7.03
CA PHE A 129 7.21 -0.71 -6.47
C PHE A 129 7.36 0.56 -7.31
N ALA A 130 7.68 1.64 -6.64
CA ALA A 130 7.87 2.92 -7.29
C ALA A 130 8.93 3.77 -6.59
N VAL A 131 9.61 4.57 -7.38
CA VAL A 131 10.62 5.51 -6.91
C VAL A 131 10.39 6.85 -7.61
N GLU A 132 10.33 7.93 -6.85
CA GLU A 132 10.20 9.29 -7.41
C GLU A 132 11.33 9.57 -8.40
N GLY A 133 10.95 10.06 -9.60
CA GLY A 133 11.89 10.35 -10.70
C GLY A 133 12.37 9.13 -11.50
N ILE A 134 11.97 7.90 -11.13
CA ILE A 134 12.29 6.68 -11.89
C ILE A 134 11.04 6.11 -12.54
N GLY A 135 9.94 5.97 -11.80
CA GLY A 135 8.68 5.43 -12.28
C GLY A 135 8.04 4.44 -11.31
N ALA A 136 6.93 3.86 -11.74
CA ALA A 136 6.20 2.82 -11.04
C ALA A 136 6.17 1.54 -11.87
N TYR A 137 6.24 0.39 -11.21
CA TYR A 137 6.44 -0.92 -11.85
C TYR A 137 5.63 -2.00 -11.14
N LYS A 138 5.16 -2.97 -11.93
CA LYS A 138 4.49 -4.18 -11.48
C LYS A 138 5.32 -5.39 -11.87
N TYR A 139 5.73 -6.20 -10.90
CA TYR A 139 6.42 -7.46 -11.14
C TYR A 139 5.50 -8.62 -10.77
N SER A 140 5.09 -9.41 -11.76
CA SER A 140 4.24 -10.57 -11.57
C SER A 140 5.03 -11.86 -11.48
N GLY A 141 4.63 -12.78 -10.59
CA GLY A 141 5.29 -14.08 -10.42
C GLY A 141 6.60 -14.03 -9.63
N ILE A 142 6.85 -12.96 -8.87
CA ILE A 142 8.07 -12.84 -8.06
C ILE A 142 8.12 -13.93 -6.99
N VAL A 143 9.30 -14.54 -6.84
CA VAL A 143 9.58 -15.55 -5.81
C VAL A 143 10.66 -15.01 -4.88
N ALA A 144 10.39 -15.05 -3.61
CA ALA A 144 11.38 -14.68 -2.58
C ALA A 144 12.32 -15.88 -2.25
N PRO A 145 13.55 -15.62 -1.82
CA PRO A 145 14.22 -14.31 -1.86
C PRO A 145 14.67 -13.96 -3.29
N VAL A 146 14.77 -12.66 -3.58
CA VAL A 146 15.45 -12.24 -4.83
C VAL A 146 16.90 -12.71 -4.76
N GLY A 147 17.44 -13.14 -5.90
CA GLY A 147 18.81 -13.67 -5.97
C GLY A 147 19.83 -12.67 -5.41
N LYS A 148 20.84 -13.17 -4.66
CA LYS A 148 21.92 -12.31 -4.16
C LYS A 148 22.57 -11.57 -5.33
N GLY A 149 22.61 -10.23 -5.22
CA GLY A 149 23.19 -9.36 -6.26
C GLY A 149 22.18 -8.88 -7.30
N THR A 150 20.89 -9.18 -7.18
CA THR A 150 19.85 -8.55 -8.01
C THR A 150 19.88 -7.04 -7.83
N THR A 151 19.90 -6.33 -8.94
CA THR A 151 19.94 -4.86 -8.95
C THR A 151 18.55 -4.28 -9.25
N LEU A 152 18.33 -3.01 -8.89
CA LEU A 152 17.10 -2.31 -9.25
C LEU A 152 16.85 -2.30 -10.77
N GLN A 153 17.91 -2.17 -11.58
CA GLN A 153 17.77 -2.22 -13.04
C GLN A 153 17.28 -3.57 -13.55
N GLN A 154 17.71 -4.68 -12.93
CA GLN A 154 17.19 -5.99 -13.26
C GLN A 154 15.72 -6.12 -12.86
N MET A 155 15.34 -5.66 -11.66
CA MET A 155 13.96 -5.64 -11.23
C MET A 155 13.07 -4.85 -12.19
N ILE A 156 13.50 -3.65 -12.59
CA ILE A 156 12.78 -2.81 -13.56
C ILE A 156 12.64 -3.53 -14.92
N LYS A 157 13.70 -4.16 -15.41
CA LYS A 157 13.70 -4.87 -16.70
C LYS A 157 12.71 -6.05 -16.73
N GLU A 158 12.52 -6.70 -15.58
CA GLU A 158 11.64 -7.87 -15.43
C GLU A 158 10.20 -7.48 -15.03
N SER A 159 9.93 -6.17 -14.90
CA SER A 159 8.66 -5.62 -14.49
C SER A 159 7.95 -4.90 -15.62
N GLU A 160 6.65 -4.75 -15.50
CA GLU A 160 5.81 -3.96 -16.40
C GLU A 160 5.76 -2.51 -15.87
N PRO A 161 6.08 -1.48 -16.70
CA PRO A 161 5.93 -0.09 -16.28
C PRO A 161 4.45 0.27 -16.13
N MET A 162 4.11 1.10 -15.15
CA MET A 162 2.76 1.57 -14.89
C MET A 162 2.58 3.06 -15.26
N PRO A 163 1.36 3.49 -15.69
CA PRO A 163 0.17 2.65 -15.86
C PRO A 163 0.32 1.67 -17.04
N LEU A 164 -0.35 0.51 -16.94
CA LEU A 164 -0.44 -0.45 -18.03
C LEU A 164 -1.31 0.13 -19.16
N GLU A 165 -1.04 -0.27 -20.39
CA GLU A 165 -1.93 0.07 -21.50
C GLU A 165 -3.23 -0.73 -21.38
N ASP A 166 -4.33 -0.04 -21.13
CA ASP A 166 -5.67 -0.62 -21.10
C ASP A 166 -6.62 0.21 -21.97
N VAL A 167 -7.20 -0.44 -22.96
CA VAL A 167 -8.20 0.18 -23.84
C VAL A 167 -9.57 -0.36 -23.45
N ARG A 168 -10.30 0.43 -22.67
CA ARG A 168 -11.68 0.10 -22.26
C ARG A 168 -12.63 1.25 -22.57
N ASP A 169 -13.90 0.90 -22.74
CA ASP A 169 -14.98 1.82 -23.11
C ASP A 169 -15.89 2.21 -21.95
N HIS A 170 -15.57 1.78 -20.73
CA HIS A 170 -16.35 2.03 -19.52
C HIS A 170 -15.47 2.52 -18.36
N PHE A 171 -16.09 3.27 -17.45
CA PHE A 171 -15.44 3.83 -16.27
C PHE A 171 -15.50 2.84 -15.10
N ILE A 172 -14.37 2.53 -14.48
CA ILE A 172 -14.27 1.57 -13.38
C ILE A 172 -13.97 2.29 -12.07
N VAL A 173 -14.83 2.06 -11.07
CA VAL A 173 -14.62 2.48 -9.66
C VAL A 173 -14.21 1.27 -8.86
N VAL A 174 -13.08 1.33 -8.17
CA VAL A 174 -12.75 0.33 -7.18
C VAL A 174 -13.20 0.81 -5.80
N ALA A 175 -13.91 -0.05 -5.05
CA ALA A 175 -14.40 0.27 -3.72
C ALA A 175 -14.13 -0.86 -2.72
N SER A 176 -14.28 -0.57 -1.44
CA SER A 176 -14.16 -1.59 -0.39
C SER A 176 -15.39 -2.49 -0.39
N ARG A 177 -15.17 -3.80 -0.34
CA ARG A 177 -16.26 -4.80 -0.23
C ARG A 177 -17.04 -4.67 1.07
N SER A 178 -16.36 -4.29 2.14
CA SER A 178 -16.90 -4.33 3.51
C SER A 178 -17.28 -2.94 4.05
N HIS A 179 -17.00 -1.85 3.32
CA HIS A 179 -17.15 -0.47 3.80
C HIS A 179 -17.69 0.43 2.69
N LEU A 180 -18.82 0.07 2.12
CA LEU A 180 -19.57 0.97 1.25
C LEU A 180 -20.39 1.91 2.14
N SER A 181 -19.89 3.13 2.35
CA SER A 181 -20.60 4.15 3.13
C SER A 181 -21.62 4.89 2.26
N PRO A 182 -22.64 5.55 2.85
CA PRO A 182 -23.59 6.39 2.10
C PRO A 182 -22.90 7.46 1.24
N GLU A 183 -21.77 8.00 1.73
CA GLU A 183 -20.97 8.97 1.00
C GLU A 183 -20.32 8.35 -0.23
N THR A 184 -19.83 7.11 -0.11
CA THR A 184 -19.26 6.36 -1.25
C THR A 184 -20.35 6.07 -2.29
N GLU A 185 -21.53 5.66 -1.87
CA GLU A 185 -22.67 5.43 -2.77
C GLU A 185 -23.09 6.71 -3.51
N THR A 186 -23.15 7.83 -2.80
CA THR A 186 -23.46 9.15 -3.38
C THR A 186 -22.41 9.53 -4.42
N TYR A 187 -21.12 9.38 -4.10
CA TYR A 187 -20.02 9.66 -5.03
C TYR A 187 -20.10 8.80 -6.30
N ILE A 188 -20.36 7.51 -6.15
CA ILE A 188 -20.55 6.58 -7.29
C ILE A 188 -21.75 6.98 -8.13
N ALA A 189 -22.86 7.40 -7.50
CA ALA A 189 -24.05 7.87 -8.22
C ALA A 189 -23.76 9.12 -9.08
N ASP A 190 -22.93 10.04 -8.58
CA ASP A 190 -22.53 11.22 -9.35
C ASP A 190 -21.56 10.87 -10.50
N LEU A 191 -20.66 9.91 -10.29
CA LEU A 191 -19.84 9.37 -11.39
C LEU A 191 -20.68 8.72 -12.49
N LYS A 192 -21.74 7.97 -12.14
CA LYS A 192 -22.69 7.40 -13.11
C LYS A 192 -23.38 8.47 -13.94
N LYS A 193 -23.78 9.59 -13.34
CA LYS A 193 -24.37 10.73 -14.07
C LYS A 193 -23.35 11.33 -15.06
N LYS A 194 -22.07 11.40 -14.68
CA LYS A 194 -21.02 12.01 -15.47
C LYS A 194 -20.53 11.12 -16.61
N HIS A 195 -20.36 9.82 -16.36
CA HIS A 195 -19.73 8.86 -17.29
C HIS A 195 -20.70 7.90 -17.95
N GLY A 196 -21.98 7.90 -17.57
CA GLY A 196 -23.00 6.98 -18.09
C GLY A 196 -22.88 5.60 -17.48
N SER A 197 -22.06 4.71 -18.06
CA SER A 197 -21.80 3.38 -17.49
C SER A 197 -20.61 3.42 -16.54
N VAL A 198 -20.81 2.88 -15.34
CA VAL A 198 -19.76 2.73 -14.31
C VAL A 198 -19.76 1.30 -13.81
N GLU A 199 -18.67 0.60 -14.00
CA GLU A 199 -18.43 -0.71 -13.41
C GLU A 199 -17.89 -0.54 -11.99
N LEU A 200 -18.34 -1.39 -11.08
CA LEU A 200 -17.87 -1.41 -9.69
C LEU A 200 -17.11 -2.70 -9.42
N ILE A 201 -15.82 -2.58 -9.15
CA ILE A 201 -14.99 -3.69 -8.71
C ILE A 201 -14.63 -3.54 -7.24
N SER A 202 -14.32 -4.64 -6.57
CA SER A 202 -13.93 -4.61 -5.16
C SER A 202 -12.70 -5.46 -4.89
N SER A 203 -11.82 -4.95 -4.04
CA SER A 203 -10.63 -5.65 -3.55
C SER A 203 -10.35 -5.31 -2.10
N GLY A 204 -9.56 -6.13 -1.42
CA GLY A 204 -9.07 -5.87 -0.06
C GLY A 204 -7.86 -4.96 -0.05
N SER A 205 -7.47 -4.51 1.14
CA SER A 205 -6.22 -3.80 1.48
C SER A 205 -5.80 -2.70 0.50
N SER A 206 -4.51 -2.41 0.42
CA SER A 206 -3.89 -1.42 -0.47
C SER A 206 -3.89 -1.83 -1.95
N ILE A 207 -4.34 -3.04 -2.29
CA ILE A 207 -4.51 -3.47 -3.69
C ILE A 207 -5.38 -2.47 -4.47
N LYS A 208 -6.37 -1.84 -3.84
CA LYS A 208 -7.25 -0.85 -4.47
C LYS A 208 -6.49 0.36 -5.04
N ILE A 209 -5.48 0.84 -4.32
CA ILE A 209 -4.62 1.93 -4.80
C ILE A 209 -3.78 1.45 -6.00
N CYS A 210 -3.27 0.20 -5.92
CA CYS A 210 -2.50 -0.40 -7.00
C CYS A 210 -3.34 -0.56 -8.28
N LEU A 211 -4.62 -0.95 -8.17
CA LEU A 211 -5.52 -1.08 -9.32
C LEU A 211 -5.74 0.27 -10.05
N VAL A 212 -5.80 1.38 -9.33
CA VAL A 212 -5.85 2.70 -9.96
C VAL A 212 -4.49 3.07 -10.56
N ALA A 213 -3.40 2.82 -9.84
CA ALA A 213 -2.06 3.14 -10.31
C ALA A 213 -1.66 2.35 -11.56
N GLU A 214 -2.08 1.08 -11.67
CA GLU A 214 -1.81 0.26 -12.85
C GLU A 214 -2.76 0.51 -14.03
N GLY A 215 -3.83 1.33 -13.83
CA GLY A 215 -4.80 1.63 -14.87
C GLY A 215 -5.97 0.67 -14.95
N SER A 216 -6.03 -0.39 -14.11
CA SER A 216 -7.17 -1.34 -14.07
C SER A 216 -8.45 -0.76 -13.46
N ALA A 217 -8.36 0.41 -12.82
CA ALA A 217 -9.49 1.20 -12.35
C ALA A 217 -9.22 2.68 -12.56
N ASP A 218 -10.29 3.50 -12.67
CA ASP A 218 -10.16 4.93 -12.90
C ASP A 218 -10.12 5.74 -11.61
N VAL A 219 -10.77 5.24 -10.56
CA VAL A 219 -10.87 5.97 -9.29
C VAL A 219 -11.09 5.03 -8.10
N TYR A 220 -10.50 5.39 -6.96
CA TYR A 220 -10.77 4.77 -5.68
C TYR A 220 -11.17 5.84 -4.65
N PRO A 221 -12.47 6.01 -4.34
CA PRO A 221 -12.94 6.82 -3.22
C PRO A 221 -12.83 6.05 -1.90
N ARG A 222 -12.32 6.71 -0.86
CA ARG A 222 -12.25 6.14 0.48
C ARG A 222 -12.83 7.12 1.51
N PHE A 223 -14.11 6.94 1.83
CA PHE A 223 -14.85 7.69 2.84
C PHE A 223 -15.07 6.85 4.10
N ALA A 224 -13.97 6.29 4.61
CA ALA A 224 -13.92 5.53 5.85
C ALA A 224 -12.51 5.65 6.45
N PRO A 225 -12.34 5.42 7.77
CA PRO A 225 -11.04 5.56 8.42
C PRO A 225 -9.96 4.68 7.81
N THR A 226 -8.75 5.24 7.68
CA THR A 226 -7.49 4.55 7.36
C THR A 226 -6.35 5.25 8.08
N MET A 227 -5.28 4.54 8.33
CA MET A 227 -4.08 5.09 8.92
C MET A 227 -3.03 5.43 7.85
N GLU A 228 -1.99 6.16 8.22
CA GLU A 228 -0.92 6.55 7.28
C GLU A 228 -0.24 5.33 6.64
N TRP A 229 -0.04 4.25 7.38
CA TRP A 229 0.62 3.04 6.89
C TRP A 229 -0.22 2.27 5.86
N ASP A 230 -1.56 2.41 5.85
CA ASP A 230 -2.44 1.82 4.84
C ASP A 230 -2.25 2.49 3.46
N THR A 231 -1.73 3.73 3.43
CA THR A 231 -1.76 4.54 2.20
C THR A 231 -0.39 5.00 1.69
N ALA A 232 0.61 5.14 2.55
CA ALA A 232 1.88 5.78 2.19
C ALA A 232 2.58 5.07 1.01
N ALA A 233 2.65 3.74 1.02
CA ALA A 233 3.26 2.97 -0.07
C ALA A 233 2.46 3.09 -1.38
N GLY A 234 1.14 2.91 -1.29
CA GLY A 234 0.25 3.07 -2.44
C GLY A 234 0.28 4.48 -3.02
N HIS A 235 0.39 5.51 -2.19
CA HIS A 235 0.49 6.90 -2.62
C HIS A 235 1.78 7.17 -3.42
N ALA A 236 2.93 6.64 -2.98
CA ALA A 236 4.17 6.72 -3.74
C ALA A 236 4.02 6.07 -5.13
N ILE A 237 3.39 4.88 -5.17
CA ILE A 237 3.14 4.13 -6.40
C ILE A 237 2.18 4.91 -7.32
N ALA A 238 1.06 5.38 -6.79
CA ALA A 238 0.08 6.17 -7.54
C ALA A 238 0.72 7.43 -8.16
N ARG A 239 1.49 8.20 -7.37
CA ARG A 239 2.18 9.41 -7.85
C ARG A 239 3.15 9.12 -8.98
N ALA A 240 3.94 8.08 -8.86
CA ALA A 240 4.92 7.71 -9.87
C ALA A 240 4.26 7.16 -11.15
N ALA A 241 3.03 6.64 -11.05
CA ALA A 241 2.19 6.20 -12.18
C ALA A 241 1.34 7.33 -12.79
N GLY A 242 1.48 8.59 -12.33
CA GLY A 242 0.73 9.73 -12.88
C GLY A 242 -0.64 9.97 -12.21
N MET A 243 -0.94 9.24 -11.15
CA MET A 243 -2.13 9.43 -10.30
C MET A 243 -1.80 10.32 -9.10
N GLU A 244 -2.80 10.64 -8.29
CA GLU A 244 -2.61 11.34 -7.02
C GLU A 244 -3.62 10.82 -5.98
N VAL A 245 -3.30 10.98 -4.70
CA VAL A 245 -4.18 10.67 -3.57
C VAL A 245 -4.59 11.97 -2.91
N TYR A 246 -5.74 12.51 -3.33
CA TYR A 246 -6.27 13.78 -2.85
C TYR A 246 -7.12 13.61 -1.60
N GLN A 247 -7.05 14.56 -0.67
CA GLN A 247 -8.04 14.67 0.39
C GLN A 247 -9.42 14.90 -0.23
N ALA A 248 -10.43 14.19 0.26
CA ALA A 248 -11.79 14.32 -0.27
C ALA A 248 -12.31 15.76 -0.13
N GLY A 249 -12.83 16.31 -1.23
CA GLY A 249 -13.33 17.68 -1.28
C GLY A 249 -12.27 18.77 -1.34
N LYS A 250 -10.98 18.41 -1.44
CA LYS A 250 -9.88 19.38 -1.56
C LYS A 250 -8.98 19.05 -2.74
N ASP A 251 -8.17 20.04 -3.14
CA ASP A 251 -7.12 19.88 -4.16
C ASP A 251 -5.74 19.74 -3.50
N GLU A 252 -5.70 19.04 -2.39
CA GLU A 252 -4.51 18.83 -1.57
C GLU A 252 -4.23 17.33 -1.45
N PRO A 253 -3.02 16.85 -1.76
CA PRO A 253 -2.62 15.47 -1.52
C PRO A 253 -2.59 15.13 -0.03
N LEU A 254 -2.66 13.85 0.30
CA LEU A 254 -2.36 13.36 1.64
C LEU A 254 -0.93 13.71 2.04
N ARG A 255 -0.73 13.93 3.35
CA ARG A 255 0.57 14.16 3.97
C ARG A 255 0.79 13.16 5.10
N TYR A 256 2.05 12.89 5.38
CA TYR A 256 2.49 11.82 6.27
C TYR A 256 3.35 12.33 7.41
N ASN A 257 3.49 11.50 8.45
CA ASN A 257 4.11 11.83 9.72
C ASN A 257 3.40 12.97 10.45
N LYS A 258 2.06 13.01 10.36
CA LYS A 258 1.23 13.96 11.08
C LYS A 258 1.21 13.66 12.58
N GLU A 259 0.73 14.58 13.39
CA GLU A 259 0.46 14.35 14.80
C GLU A 259 -0.57 13.23 15.00
N ASP A 260 -1.74 13.39 14.36
CA ASP A 260 -2.72 12.32 14.23
C ASP A 260 -2.41 11.52 12.97
N LEU A 261 -2.13 10.23 13.15
CA LEU A 261 -1.81 9.30 12.06
C LEU A 261 -3.04 8.84 11.27
N LEU A 262 -4.25 9.22 11.71
CA LEU A 262 -5.47 8.98 10.96
C LEU A 262 -5.47 9.83 9.67
N ASN A 263 -5.79 9.21 8.54
CA ASN A 263 -5.96 9.93 7.28
C ASN A 263 -7.31 10.65 7.23
N PRO A 264 -7.39 11.85 6.62
CA PRO A 264 -8.67 12.34 6.13
C PRO A 264 -9.21 11.40 5.05
N TRP A 265 -10.50 11.45 4.78
CA TRP A 265 -11.07 10.78 3.61
C TRP A 265 -10.35 11.22 2.34
N PHE A 266 -10.20 10.29 1.38
CA PHE A 266 -9.41 10.57 0.19
C PHE A 266 -9.99 9.94 -1.07
N ILE A 267 -9.47 10.39 -2.21
CA ILE A 267 -9.76 9.86 -3.54
C ILE A 267 -8.45 9.64 -4.26
N VAL A 268 -8.26 8.44 -4.82
CA VAL A 268 -7.16 8.13 -5.74
C VAL A 268 -7.69 8.29 -7.15
N GLU A 269 -7.08 9.17 -7.94
CA GLU A 269 -7.52 9.49 -9.30
C GLU A 269 -6.34 10.04 -10.13
N PRO A 270 -6.47 10.19 -11.45
CA PRO A 270 -5.45 10.85 -12.27
C PRO A 270 -5.12 12.26 -11.75
N LYS A 271 -3.85 12.64 -11.87
CA LYS A 271 -3.42 14.00 -11.51
C LYS A 271 -4.27 15.05 -12.22
N ARG A 272 -4.83 15.98 -11.43
CA ARG A 272 -5.59 17.11 -11.95
C ARG A 272 -4.66 18.03 -12.75
N LYS A 273 -5.11 18.44 -13.92
CA LYS A 273 -4.40 19.43 -14.73
C LYS A 273 -4.81 20.81 -14.20
N HIS A 274 -3.85 21.57 -13.74
CA HIS A 274 -4.02 22.99 -13.35
C HIS A 274 -3.84 23.90 -14.57
#